data_e29fd3f0fa598ab4ec477d254e1b036a
#
_entry.id   e29fd3f0fa598ab4ec477d254e1b036a
#
_cell.length_a   1.000
_cell.length_b   1.000
_cell.length_c   1.000
_cell.angle_alpha   90.00
_cell.angle_beta   90.00
_cell.angle_gamma   90.00
#
_symmetry.space_group_name_H-M   'P 1'
#
loop_
_entity.id
_entity.type
_entity.pdbx_description
1 polymer ?
#
loop_
_entity_poly.entity_id
_entity_poly.type
_entity_poly.pdbx_seq_one_letter_code
_entity_poly.pdbx_strand_id
1 'polypeptide(L)'
;MLKAVAFSLDGVLGDARLDADLFRESVWALHCSGIQVAIVTAAHRMRINRSVRDLLGDGAVEVMITGDEVSCPKPHPEVYQRALAELGVTAAHAMAVEDSAGGLRAARSAGLTTVVVTTELTCRDDFTGAVAVLPGYQGPEPLWSHHPGMPRERVSLVDRRLTA
;
A
#
# COMPACT_ATOMS: atom_id res chain seq x y z
N MET A 1 6.35 -14.84 -7.54
CA MET A 1 7.20 -13.68 -7.20
C MET A 1 6.30 -12.45 -7.14
N LEU A 2 6.44 -11.60 -6.13
CA LEU A 2 5.71 -10.33 -5.99
C LEU A 2 6.09 -9.39 -7.14
N LYS A 3 5.10 -8.78 -7.79
CA LYS A 3 5.28 -7.84 -8.91
C LYS A 3 4.71 -6.45 -8.61
N ALA A 4 3.74 -6.36 -7.70
CA ALA A 4 3.09 -5.09 -7.37
C ALA A 4 2.65 -5.00 -5.92
N VAL A 5 2.64 -3.78 -5.37
CA VAL A 5 2.04 -3.45 -4.07
C VAL A 5 1.06 -2.29 -4.24
N ALA A 6 -0.17 -2.49 -3.77
CA ALA A 6 -1.20 -1.45 -3.75
C ALA A 6 -1.33 -0.91 -2.32
N PHE A 7 -1.05 0.37 -2.13
CA PHE A 7 -1.18 1.07 -0.86
C PHE A 7 -2.50 1.82 -0.76
N SER A 8 -3.24 1.62 0.33
CA SER A 8 -4.29 2.54 0.74
C SER A 8 -3.67 3.79 1.36
N LEU A 9 -4.16 4.97 0.96
CA LEU A 9 -3.72 6.25 1.55
C LEU A 9 -4.79 6.86 2.46
N ASP A 10 -5.90 6.20 2.71
CA ASP A 10 -7.03 6.80 3.43
C ASP A 10 -6.64 7.18 4.88
N GLY A 11 -5.82 6.39 5.55
CA GLY A 11 -5.28 6.69 6.87
C GLY A 11 -3.93 7.41 6.88
N VAL A 12 -3.10 7.20 5.85
CA VAL A 12 -1.72 7.78 5.80
C VAL A 12 -1.74 9.30 5.83
N LEU A 13 -2.72 9.92 5.16
CA LEU A 13 -2.81 11.38 5.05
C LEU A 13 -3.51 12.04 6.25
N GLY A 14 -4.09 11.26 7.15
CA GLY A 14 -4.86 11.76 8.30
C GLY A 14 -4.22 11.48 9.66
N ASP A 15 -3.20 10.64 9.73
CA ASP A 15 -2.59 10.24 11.00
C ASP A 15 -1.16 10.79 11.14
N ALA A 16 -0.98 11.72 12.09
CA ALA A 16 0.33 12.30 12.40
C ALA A 16 1.36 11.30 12.97
N ARG A 17 0.93 10.07 13.30
CA ARG A 17 1.82 8.99 13.76
C ARG A 17 2.38 8.15 12.62
N LEU A 18 1.75 8.20 11.45
CA LEU A 18 2.29 7.57 10.27
C LEU A 18 3.50 8.40 9.82
N ASP A 19 4.67 7.82 10.00
CA ASP A 19 5.91 8.44 9.56
C ASP A 19 5.91 8.50 8.03
N ALA A 20 5.62 9.70 7.51
CA ALA A 20 5.56 9.97 6.09
C ALA A 20 6.88 9.65 5.39
N ASP A 21 8.01 9.79 6.10
CA ASP A 21 9.33 9.47 5.58
C ASP A 21 9.50 7.96 5.43
N LEU A 22 9.09 7.17 6.42
CA LEU A 22 9.14 5.70 6.32
C LEU A 22 8.19 5.17 5.24
N PHE A 23 7.01 5.76 5.10
CA PHE A 23 6.10 5.40 4.00
C PHE A 23 6.76 5.70 2.65
N ARG A 24 7.32 6.89 2.47
CA ARG A 24 8.04 7.28 1.25
C ARG A 24 9.23 6.36 0.97
N GLU A 25 10.06 6.06 1.98
CA GLU A 25 11.18 5.13 1.85
C GLU A 25 10.72 3.74 1.41
N SER A 26 9.60 3.25 1.96
CA SER A 26 9.02 1.96 1.58
C SER A 26 8.59 1.93 0.12
N VAL A 27 7.89 2.97 -0.35
CA VAL A 27 7.45 3.09 -1.74
C VAL A 27 8.64 3.12 -2.69
N TRP A 28 9.64 3.95 -2.40
CA TRP A 28 10.84 4.07 -3.23
C TRP A 28 11.69 2.79 -3.24
N ALA A 29 11.78 2.09 -2.12
CA ALA A 29 12.50 0.81 -2.05
C ALA A 29 11.85 -0.26 -2.94
N LEU A 30 10.51 -0.32 -2.98
CA LEU A 30 9.78 -1.19 -3.89
C LEU A 30 10.02 -0.83 -5.35
N HIS A 31 9.85 0.45 -5.69
CA HIS A 31 10.08 0.93 -7.05
C HIS A 31 11.51 0.62 -7.54
N CYS A 32 12.53 0.93 -6.74
CA CYS A 32 13.93 0.62 -7.06
C CYS A 32 14.22 -0.89 -7.17
N SER A 33 13.38 -1.73 -6.55
CA SER A 33 13.45 -3.19 -6.67
C SER A 33 12.68 -3.75 -7.87
N GLY A 34 12.12 -2.88 -8.72
CA GLY A 34 11.33 -3.28 -9.89
C GLY A 34 9.94 -3.81 -9.55
N ILE A 35 9.44 -3.49 -8.36
CA ILE A 35 8.07 -3.81 -7.93
C ILE A 35 7.19 -2.59 -8.20
N GLN A 36 6.14 -2.79 -8.98
CA GLN A 36 5.20 -1.72 -9.33
C GLN A 36 4.41 -1.26 -8.10
N VAL A 37 4.16 0.04 -8.00
CA VAL A 37 3.41 0.63 -6.90
C VAL A 37 2.10 1.22 -7.41
N ALA A 38 0.99 0.82 -6.79
CA ALA A 38 -0.29 1.48 -6.97
C ALA A 38 -0.71 2.19 -5.67
N ILE A 39 -1.40 3.31 -5.84
CA ILE A 39 -2.12 3.99 -4.77
C ILE A 39 -3.61 3.78 -4.98
N VAL A 40 -4.31 3.38 -3.92
CA VAL A 40 -5.78 3.29 -3.91
C VAL A 40 -6.33 4.12 -2.76
N THR A 41 -7.41 4.87 -3.00
CA THR A 41 -7.99 5.76 -1.99
C THR A 41 -9.48 5.97 -2.22
N ALA A 42 -10.25 6.19 -1.16
CA ALA A 42 -11.64 6.64 -1.24
C ALA A 42 -11.75 8.14 -1.55
N ALA A 43 -10.66 8.90 -1.45
CA ALA A 43 -10.65 10.32 -1.74
C ALA A 43 -10.79 10.60 -3.24
N HIS A 44 -11.26 11.83 -3.57
CA HIS A 44 -11.31 12.30 -4.95
C HIS A 44 -9.92 12.64 -5.50
N ARG A 45 -9.68 12.35 -6.78
CA ARG A 45 -8.42 12.59 -7.47
C ARG A 45 -7.89 14.02 -7.32
N MET A 46 -8.74 15.00 -7.44
CA MET A 46 -8.34 16.41 -7.29
C MET A 46 -7.73 16.72 -5.90
N ARG A 47 -8.20 16.05 -4.86
CA ARG A 47 -7.70 16.26 -3.49
C ARG A 47 -6.38 15.53 -3.25
N ILE A 48 -6.24 14.34 -3.83
CA ILE A 48 -5.12 13.44 -3.50
C ILE A 48 -3.88 13.69 -4.36
N ASN A 49 -4.03 14.12 -5.61
CA ASN A 49 -2.92 14.28 -6.56
C ASN A 49 -1.77 15.12 -6.00
N ARG A 50 -2.08 16.27 -5.40
CA ARG A 50 -1.07 17.15 -4.82
C ARG A 50 -0.38 16.47 -3.64
N SER A 51 -1.15 15.89 -2.73
CA SER A 51 -0.62 15.23 -1.53
C SER A 51 0.29 14.05 -1.88
N VAL A 52 -0.08 13.23 -2.89
CA VAL A 52 0.76 12.12 -3.37
C VAL A 52 2.06 12.64 -3.96
N ARG A 53 2.00 13.69 -4.79
CA ARG A 53 3.20 14.30 -5.38
C ARG A 53 4.11 14.93 -4.32
N ASP A 54 3.54 15.66 -3.37
CA ASP A 54 4.30 16.29 -2.29
C ASP A 54 4.95 15.24 -1.38
N LEU A 55 4.28 14.08 -1.18
CA LEU A 55 4.75 13.01 -0.32
C LEU A 55 5.78 12.10 -1.01
N LEU A 56 5.50 11.66 -2.23
CA LEU A 56 6.27 10.61 -2.92
C LEU A 56 7.15 11.15 -4.05
N GLY A 57 6.91 12.38 -4.53
CA GLY A 57 7.52 12.88 -5.75
C GLY A 57 6.89 12.27 -7.01
N ASP A 58 7.54 12.49 -8.14
CA ASP A 58 7.10 11.92 -9.42
C ASP A 58 7.86 10.61 -9.71
N GLY A 59 7.17 9.65 -10.32
CA GLY A 59 7.76 8.45 -10.91
C GLY A 59 7.76 7.19 -10.05
N ALA A 60 7.47 7.26 -8.74
CA ALA A 60 7.45 6.08 -7.88
C ALA A 60 6.09 5.34 -7.86
N VAL A 61 5.04 5.95 -8.41
CA VAL A 61 3.68 5.40 -8.47
C VAL A 61 3.28 5.21 -9.92
N GLU A 62 3.04 3.97 -10.32
CA GLU A 62 2.64 3.62 -11.69
C GLU A 62 1.14 3.82 -11.91
N VAL A 63 0.32 3.53 -10.89
CA VAL A 63 -1.15 3.58 -10.98
C VAL A 63 -1.72 4.24 -9.75
N MET A 64 -2.74 5.07 -9.94
CA MET A 64 -3.53 5.62 -8.84
C MET A 64 -5.02 5.51 -9.18
N ILE A 65 -5.77 4.80 -8.34
CA ILE A 65 -7.23 4.66 -8.44
C ILE A 65 -7.88 5.41 -7.27
N THR A 66 -8.79 6.29 -7.57
CA THR A 66 -9.45 7.17 -6.61
C THR A 66 -10.95 6.88 -6.48
N GLY A 67 -11.57 7.37 -5.41
CA GLY A 67 -12.97 7.08 -5.10
C GLY A 67 -13.98 7.58 -6.15
N ASP A 68 -13.63 8.62 -6.91
CA ASP A 68 -14.45 9.15 -7.99
C ASP A 68 -14.29 8.37 -9.31
N GLU A 69 -13.41 7.40 -9.37
CA GLU A 69 -13.18 6.56 -10.55
C GLU A 69 -13.85 5.18 -10.44
N VAL A 70 -14.39 4.83 -9.28
CA VAL A 70 -15.07 3.54 -9.06
C VAL A 70 -16.56 3.75 -8.86
N SER A 71 -17.34 2.79 -9.31
CA SER A 71 -18.80 2.80 -9.11
C SER A 71 -19.19 2.32 -7.72
N CYS A 72 -18.41 1.40 -7.15
CA CYS A 72 -18.64 0.81 -5.84
C CYS A 72 -17.42 1.07 -4.94
N PRO A 73 -17.57 1.90 -3.89
CA PRO A 73 -16.47 2.18 -2.96
C PRO A 73 -16.16 0.98 -2.05
N LYS A 74 -15.02 1.04 -1.36
CA LYS A 74 -14.68 0.08 -0.30
C LYS A 74 -15.87 -0.06 0.68
N PRO A 75 -16.26 -1.28 1.11
CA PRO A 75 -15.51 -2.53 1.04
C PRO A 75 -15.67 -3.32 -0.26
N HIS A 76 -16.25 -2.77 -1.32
CA HIS A 76 -16.32 -3.43 -2.63
C HIS A 76 -14.90 -3.52 -3.23
N PRO A 77 -14.55 -4.63 -3.93
CA PRO A 77 -13.19 -4.85 -4.44
C PRO A 77 -12.80 -4.01 -5.66
N GLU A 78 -13.70 -3.26 -6.24
CA GLU A 78 -13.54 -2.59 -7.55
C GLU A 78 -12.25 -1.76 -7.64
N VAL A 79 -11.90 -0.98 -6.59
CA VAL A 79 -10.71 -0.14 -6.58
C VAL A 79 -9.42 -0.97 -6.75
N TYR A 80 -9.35 -2.14 -6.14
CA TYR A 80 -8.22 -3.06 -6.27
C TYR A 80 -8.23 -3.82 -7.60
N GLN A 81 -9.41 -4.25 -8.05
CA GLN A 81 -9.54 -4.92 -9.35
C GLN A 81 -9.09 -4.01 -10.50
N ARG A 82 -9.45 -2.73 -10.44
CA ARG A 82 -8.98 -1.74 -11.42
C ARG A 82 -7.48 -1.51 -11.33
N ALA A 83 -6.93 -1.34 -10.12
CA ALA A 83 -5.50 -1.19 -9.94
C ALA A 83 -4.72 -2.37 -10.52
N LEU A 84 -5.15 -3.60 -10.27
CA LEU A 84 -4.55 -4.81 -10.83
C LEU A 84 -4.63 -4.84 -12.36
N ALA A 85 -5.78 -4.47 -12.92
CA ALA A 85 -5.98 -4.43 -14.37
C ALA A 85 -5.06 -3.39 -15.05
N GLU A 86 -4.94 -2.19 -14.48
CA GLU A 86 -4.09 -1.13 -15.00
C GLU A 86 -2.59 -1.46 -14.88
N LEU A 87 -2.18 -2.14 -13.79
CA LEU A 87 -0.81 -2.65 -13.62
C LEU A 87 -0.50 -3.86 -14.51
N GLY A 88 -1.51 -4.54 -15.06
CA GLY A 88 -1.35 -5.76 -15.83
C GLY A 88 -0.87 -6.95 -14.99
N VAL A 89 -1.21 -7.00 -13.69
CA VAL A 89 -0.81 -8.07 -12.78
C VAL A 89 -2.01 -8.80 -12.20
N THR A 90 -1.81 -10.07 -11.86
CA THR A 90 -2.84 -10.86 -11.16
C THR A 90 -2.69 -10.72 -9.65
N ALA A 91 -3.77 -10.93 -8.90
CA ALA A 91 -3.76 -10.85 -7.43
C ALA A 91 -2.72 -11.79 -6.79
N ALA A 92 -2.44 -12.94 -7.39
CA ALA A 92 -1.41 -13.87 -6.92
C ALA A 92 0.03 -13.31 -6.95
N HIS A 93 0.26 -12.22 -7.68
CA HIS A 93 1.55 -11.54 -7.80
C HIS A 93 1.53 -10.13 -7.21
N ALA A 94 0.48 -9.79 -6.47
CA ALA A 94 0.32 -8.50 -5.85
C ALA A 94 -0.07 -8.62 -4.37
N MET A 95 0.17 -7.59 -3.60
CA MET A 95 -0.32 -7.46 -2.23
C MET A 95 -0.93 -6.09 -2.01
N ALA A 96 -1.75 -5.99 -0.98
CA ALA A 96 -2.27 -4.72 -0.51
C ALA A 96 -1.69 -4.36 0.86
N VAL A 97 -1.49 -3.06 1.08
CA VAL A 97 -1.25 -2.45 2.38
C VAL A 97 -2.43 -1.56 2.70
N GLU A 98 -3.12 -1.87 3.77
CA GLU A 98 -4.38 -1.25 4.19
C GLU A 98 -4.31 -0.71 5.62
N ASP A 99 -5.26 0.10 5.98
CA ASP A 99 -5.33 0.76 7.29
C ASP A 99 -6.71 0.62 7.97
N SER A 100 -7.67 -0.01 7.30
CA SER A 100 -9.05 -0.13 7.77
C SER A 100 -9.66 -1.51 7.52
N ALA A 101 -10.63 -1.90 8.35
CA ALA A 101 -11.37 -3.14 8.17
C ALA A 101 -12.17 -3.16 6.85
N GLY A 102 -12.67 -2.01 6.40
CA GLY A 102 -13.35 -1.86 5.11
C GLY A 102 -12.41 -2.11 3.94
N GLY A 103 -11.23 -1.51 3.98
CA GLY A 103 -10.20 -1.70 2.99
C GLY A 103 -9.65 -3.12 2.95
N LEU A 104 -9.41 -3.74 4.12
CA LEU A 104 -9.02 -5.15 4.21
C LEU A 104 -10.03 -6.07 3.50
N ARG A 105 -11.35 -5.85 3.74
CA ARG A 105 -12.39 -6.62 3.06
C ARG A 105 -12.35 -6.43 1.54
N ALA A 106 -12.18 -5.18 1.08
CA ALA A 106 -12.08 -4.87 -0.35
C ALA A 106 -10.89 -5.56 -1.00
N ALA A 107 -9.69 -5.45 -0.41
CA ALA A 107 -8.46 -6.06 -0.91
C ALA A 107 -8.55 -7.60 -0.96
N ARG A 108 -9.05 -8.22 0.11
CA ARG A 108 -9.25 -9.67 0.16
C ARG A 108 -10.29 -10.15 -0.84
N SER A 109 -11.38 -9.42 -1.04
CA SER A 109 -12.39 -9.74 -2.05
C SER A 109 -11.86 -9.62 -3.49
N ALA A 110 -10.80 -8.83 -3.70
CA ALA A 110 -10.03 -8.79 -4.94
C ALA A 110 -8.98 -9.92 -5.04
N GLY A 111 -8.85 -10.78 -4.02
CA GLY A 111 -7.90 -11.89 -3.98
C GLY A 111 -6.49 -11.52 -3.54
N LEU A 112 -6.29 -10.32 -2.99
CA LEU A 112 -4.98 -9.84 -2.57
C LEU A 112 -4.58 -10.37 -1.19
N THR A 113 -3.32 -10.79 -1.06
CA THR A 113 -2.65 -10.89 0.23
C THR A 113 -2.57 -9.49 0.83
N THR A 114 -3.03 -9.32 2.08
CA THR A 114 -3.17 -7.98 2.68
C THR A 114 -2.47 -7.89 4.02
N VAL A 115 -1.59 -6.91 4.14
CA VAL A 115 -1.02 -6.42 5.41
C VAL A 115 -1.83 -5.21 5.85
N VAL A 116 -2.09 -5.10 7.14
CA VAL A 116 -2.74 -3.92 7.73
C VAL A 116 -1.73 -3.14 8.55
N VAL A 117 -1.66 -1.85 8.32
CA VAL A 117 -0.93 -0.87 9.14
C VAL A 117 -1.97 -0.04 9.88
N THR A 118 -2.11 -0.27 11.18
CA THR A 118 -3.16 0.38 11.96
C THR A 118 -2.85 1.85 12.23
N THR A 119 -3.91 2.66 12.28
CA THR A 119 -3.90 4.05 12.73
C THR A 119 -4.45 4.14 14.17
N GLU A 120 -4.40 5.32 14.78
CA GLU A 120 -5.09 5.55 16.06
C GLU A 120 -6.58 5.24 16.00
N LEU A 121 -7.21 5.56 14.88
CA LEU A 121 -8.64 5.41 14.69
C LEU A 121 -9.04 3.95 14.46
N THR A 122 -8.16 3.15 13.86
CA THR A 122 -8.47 1.79 13.41
C THR A 122 -7.81 0.70 14.25
N CYS A 123 -6.98 1.04 15.24
CA CYS A 123 -6.22 0.05 16.05
C CYS A 123 -7.09 -0.94 16.83
N ARG A 124 -8.40 -0.73 16.91
CA ARG A 124 -9.37 -1.60 17.58
C ARG A 124 -10.31 -2.33 16.61
N ASP A 125 -10.13 -2.13 15.31
CA ASP A 125 -10.94 -2.78 14.30
C ASP A 125 -10.62 -4.28 14.21
N ASP A 126 -11.56 -5.05 13.65
CA ASP A 126 -11.35 -6.46 13.34
C ASP A 126 -10.58 -6.60 12.01
N PHE A 127 -9.37 -7.10 12.09
CA PHE A 127 -8.50 -7.38 10.95
C PHE A 127 -8.34 -8.87 10.67
N THR A 128 -9.34 -9.67 11.02
CA THR A 128 -9.35 -11.11 10.71
C THR A 128 -9.16 -11.34 9.22
N GLY A 129 -8.11 -12.10 8.89
CA GLY A 129 -7.73 -12.44 7.52
C GLY A 129 -6.65 -11.56 6.91
N ALA A 130 -6.13 -10.55 7.61
CA ALA A 130 -4.84 -9.96 7.27
C ALA A 130 -3.72 -10.97 7.54
N VAL A 131 -2.66 -10.95 6.71
CA VAL A 131 -1.48 -11.81 6.94
C VAL A 131 -0.57 -11.24 8.02
N ALA A 132 -0.63 -9.94 8.25
CA ALA A 132 0.00 -9.24 9.36
C ALA A 132 -0.78 -7.97 9.71
N VAL A 133 -0.74 -7.59 10.99
CA VAL A 133 -1.28 -6.32 11.49
C VAL A 133 -0.15 -5.62 12.23
N LEU A 134 0.22 -4.44 11.76
CA LEU A 134 1.37 -3.67 12.23
C LEU A 134 0.91 -2.33 12.84
N PRO A 135 1.50 -1.87 13.95
CA PRO A 135 1.11 -0.62 14.59
C PRO A 135 1.73 0.63 13.94
N GLY A 136 2.06 0.57 12.66
CA GLY A 136 2.70 1.64 11.91
C GLY A 136 3.62 1.07 10.83
N TYR A 137 4.25 1.95 10.05
CA TYR A 137 5.27 1.57 9.05
C TYR A 137 6.61 1.21 9.70
N GLN A 138 6.72 1.37 11.01
CA GLN A 138 7.92 1.03 11.78
C GLN A 138 7.88 -0.45 12.14
N GLY A 139 8.74 -1.24 11.55
CA GLY A 139 8.89 -2.66 11.86
C GLY A 139 10.29 -3.15 11.50
N PRO A 140 10.76 -4.24 12.13
CA PRO A 140 12.07 -4.83 11.83
C PRO A 140 12.13 -5.45 10.43
N GLU A 141 10.97 -5.71 9.83
CA GLU A 141 10.86 -6.33 8.51
C GLU A 141 10.05 -5.46 7.55
N PRO A 142 10.43 -5.42 6.27
CA PRO A 142 9.67 -4.73 5.24
C PRO A 142 8.25 -5.30 5.11
N LEU A 143 7.25 -4.46 4.86
CA LEU A 143 5.84 -4.86 4.69
C LEU A 143 5.63 -6.00 3.69
N TRP A 144 6.42 -6.01 2.62
CA TRP A 144 6.34 -7.01 1.56
C TRP A 144 6.95 -8.37 1.93
N SER A 145 7.71 -8.49 3.02
CA SER A 145 8.24 -9.77 3.50
C SER A 145 7.13 -10.77 3.87
N HIS A 146 5.93 -10.28 4.13
CA HIS A 146 4.76 -11.10 4.42
C HIS A 146 4.09 -11.73 3.19
N HIS A 147 4.53 -11.39 1.99
CA HIS A 147 3.98 -12.00 0.77
C HIS A 147 4.62 -13.39 0.51
N PRO A 148 3.82 -14.46 0.27
CA PRO A 148 4.33 -15.83 0.09
C PRO A 148 5.32 -16.00 -1.06
N GLY A 149 5.29 -15.11 -2.04
CA GLY A 149 6.16 -15.13 -3.22
C GLY A 149 7.45 -14.31 -3.07
N MET A 150 7.73 -13.74 -1.89
CA MET A 150 8.99 -13.02 -1.66
C MET A 150 10.09 -13.97 -1.19
N PRO A 151 11.29 -13.85 -1.76
CA PRO A 151 12.45 -14.52 -1.19
C PRO A 151 12.72 -13.96 0.22
N ARG A 152 12.98 -14.84 1.18
CA ARG A 152 13.31 -14.46 2.57
C ARG A 152 14.69 -13.78 2.71
N GLU A 153 15.41 -13.62 1.61
CA GLU A 153 16.64 -12.86 1.58
C GLU A 153 16.34 -11.36 1.53
N ARG A 154 16.95 -10.66 2.46
CA ARG A 154 16.79 -9.22 2.69
C ARG A 154 16.88 -8.43 1.39
N VAL A 155 15.81 -7.73 0.99
CA VAL A 155 15.97 -6.49 0.24
C VAL A 155 16.65 -5.53 1.23
N SER A 156 17.95 -5.37 1.09
CA SER A 156 18.74 -4.45 1.89
C SER A 156 18.14 -3.06 1.71
N LEU A 157 17.56 -2.50 2.76
CA LEU A 157 17.29 -1.08 2.83
C LEU A 157 18.60 -0.38 2.44
N VAL A 158 18.51 0.45 1.43
CA VAL A 158 19.63 1.22 0.85
C VAL A 158 20.62 1.63 1.93
N ASP A 159 21.87 1.22 1.76
CA ASP A 159 22.98 1.52 2.66
C ASP A 159 22.99 3.04 2.95
N ARG A 160 22.78 3.41 4.20
CA ARG A 160 22.72 4.81 4.68
C ARG A 160 24.05 5.57 4.50
N ARG A 161 24.91 5.16 3.58
CA ARG A 161 26.27 5.69 3.40
C ARG A 161 26.52 6.48 2.12
N LEU A 162 25.46 6.94 1.44
CA LEU A 162 25.61 7.81 0.26
C LEU A 162 25.07 9.23 0.48
N THR A 163 25.33 9.81 1.66
CA THR A 163 25.30 11.28 1.84
C THR A 163 26.44 11.64 2.79
N ALA A 164 27.59 11.82 2.25
CA ALA A 164 28.67 12.64 2.79
C ALA A 164 29.16 13.55 1.68
#